data_c7b0914acb6d7da618b6a1fa37fd31c8
#
_entry.id   c7b0914acb6d7da618b6a1fa37fd31c8
#
_cell.length_a   1.000
_cell.length_b   1.000
_cell.length_c   1.000
_cell.angle_alpha   90.00
_cell.angle_beta   90.00
_cell.angle_gamma   90.00
#
_symmetry.space_group_name_H-M   'P 1'
#
loop_
_entity.id
_entity.type
_entity.pdbx_description
1 polymer ?
#
loop_
_entity_poly.entity_id
_entity_poly.type
_entity_poly.pdbx_seq_one_letter_code
_entity_poly.pdbx_strand_id
1 'polypeptide(L)'
;SEKIAIIFDKRIAKGVLSTFASAISSSAISRGTSFLKDKVNQRVFSDKINVFDKPDMLKGLGSRNFDSEGVKTDTLKLVDQGILKHYLIDTYNGKKLNLKSNGRCGGTSNLYFENGNINFKDLLNLNSKSLYITETIGHGSNIVTGDYSVGATGFLVENGEFKYPINEITIAGNFKDMFENITLANDLEFKYTTNSPTMLI
;
A
#
# COMPACT_ATOMS: atom_id res chain seq x y z
N SER A 1 2.57 11.81 23.41
CA SER A 1 2.55 10.84 22.30
C SER A 1 2.82 9.44 22.86
N GLU A 2 2.06 8.47 22.43
CA GLU A 2 2.18 7.05 22.84
C GLU A 2 2.44 6.23 21.58
N LYS A 3 3.29 5.20 21.67
CA LYS A 3 3.45 4.22 20.59
C LYS A 3 2.34 3.17 20.79
N ILE A 4 1.44 3.08 19.82
CA ILE A 4 0.28 2.19 19.86
C ILE A 4 0.09 1.54 18.49
N ALA A 5 -0.39 0.30 18.49
CA ALA A 5 -0.71 -0.43 17.27
C ALA A 5 -1.90 0.23 16.53
N ILE A 6 -1.79 0.37 15.22
CA ILE A 6 -2.80 0.99 14.37
C ILE A 6 -3.39 -0.06 13.43
N ILE A 7 -4.70 -0.19 13.43
CA ILE A 7 -5.43 -1.05 12.51
C ILE A 7 -6.18 -0.15 11.51
N PHE A 8 -5.80 -0.18 10.27
CA PHE A 8 -6.50 0.53 9.20
C PHE A 8 -7.64 -0.32 8.62
N ASP A 9 -8.85 0.25 8.60
CA ASP A 9 -9.96 -0.28 7.79
C ASP A 9 -9.52 -0.45 6.33
N LYS A 10 -10.07 -1.43 5.62
CA LYS A 10 -9.78 -1.72 4.19
C LYS A 10 -9.79 -0.48 3.30
N ARG A 11 -10.75 0.43 3.54
CA ARG A 11 -10.90 1.69 2.78
C ARG A 11 -9.74 2.66 3.01
N ILE A 12 -9.14 2.62 4.19
CA ILE A 12 -7.99 3.46 4.55
C ILE A 12 -6.68 2.78 4.16
N ALA A 13 -6.56 1.49 4.42
CA ALA A 13 -5.39 0.67 4.09
C ALA A 13 -5.00 0.76 2.60
N LYS A 14 -5.97 0.85 1.68
CA LYS A 14 -5.68 1.09 0.25
C LYS A 14 -4.89 2.39 -0.01
N GLY A 15 -5.00 3.40 0.87
CA GLY A 15 -4.22 4.65 0.77
C GLY A 15 -2.72 4.42 0.98
N VAL A 16 -2.36 3.53 1.90
CA VAL A 16 -0.97 3.09 2.13
C VAL A 16 -0.41 2.44 0.86
N LEU A 17 -1.19 1.57 0.21
CA LEU A 17 -0.82 0.93 -1.04
C LEU A 17 -0.73 1.91 -2.22
N SER A 18 -1.61 2.91 -2.28
CA SER A 18 -1.55 3.97 -3.29
C SER A 18 -0.28 4.83 -3.13
N THR A 19 0.13 5.10 -1.90
CA THR A 19 1.40 5.81 -1.62
C THR A 19 2.60 4.98 -2.05
N PHE A 20 2.60 3.67 -1.77
CA PHE A 20 3.62 2.75 -2.28
C PHE A 20 3.71 2.80 -3.81
N ALA A 21 2.57 2.72 -4.53
CA ALA A 21 2.54 2.81 -6.00
C ALA A 21 3.13 4.14 -6.51
N SER A 22 2.83 5.25 -5.84
CA SER A 22 3.39 6.56 -6.16
C SER A 22 4.91 6.58 -5.96
N ALA A 23 5.41 5.98 -4.90
CA ALA A 23 6.84 5.91 -4.58
C ALA A 23 7.63 5.04 -5.59
N ILE A 24 7.02 4.00 -6.17
CA ILE A 24 7.65 3.15 -7.19
C ILE A 24 7.36 3.60 -8.63
N SER A 25 6.73 4.76 -8.85
CA SER A 25 6.52 5.31 -10.19
C SER A 25 7.83 5.69 -10.84
N SER A 26 7.99 5.39 -12.14
CA SER A 26 9.22 5.73 -12.89
C SER A 26 9.55 7.21 -12.84
N SER A 27 8.55 8.09 -12.74
CA SER A 27 8.77 9.53 -12.62
C SER A 27 9.38 9.92 -11.27
N ALA A 28 8.94 9.32 -10.16
CA ALA A 28 9.54 9.57 -8.84
C ALA A 28 10.97 8.99 -8.77
N ILE A 29 11.18 7.79 -9.31
CA ILE A 29 12.47 7.11 -9.34
C ILE A 29 13.47 7.89 -10.19
N SER A 30 13.10 8.30 -11.41
CA SER A 30 14.00 9.01 -12.34
C SER A 30 14.40 10.40 -11.82
N ARG A 31 13.53 11.07 -11.06
CA ARG A 31 13.85 12.35 -10.42
C ARG A 31 14.61 12.20 -9.09
N GLY A 32 14.76 10.99 -8.57
CA GLY A 32 15.36 10.76 -7.26
C GLY A 32 14.48 11.22 -6.09
N THR A 33 13.17 11.34 -6.30
CA THR A 33 12.20 11.84 -5.30
C THR A 33 11.39 10.71 -4.67
N SER A 34 12.04 9.58 -4.41
CA SER A 34 11.41 8.43 -3.74
C SER A 34 12.36 7.77 -2.76
N PHE A 35 11.84 7.46 -1.55
CA PHE A 35 12.56 6.65 -0.56
C PHE A 35 12.77 5.20 -1.00
N LEU A 36 12.09 4.76 -2.08
CA LEU A 36 12.24 3.42 -2.68
C LEU A 36 13.18 3.41 -3.90
N LYS A 37 13.88 4.52 -4.19
CA LYS A 37 14.91 4.54 -5.22
C LYS A 37 16.00 3.52 -4.89
N ASP A 38 16.47 2.80 -5.91
CA ASP A 38 17.52 1.77 -5.83
C ASP A 38 17.17 0.57 -4.91
N LYS A 39 15.85 0.34 -4.66
CA LYS A 39 15.36 -0.74 -3.80
C LYS A 39 14.87 -1.98 -4.52
N VAL A 40 14.95 -2.05 -5.85
CA VAL A 40 14.62 -3.28 -6.60
C VAL A 40 15.52 -4.45 -6.13
N ASN A 41 14.91 -5.61 -5.93
CA ASN A 41 15.48 -6.81 -5.33
C ASN A 41 15.92 -6.67 -3.85
N GLN A 42 15.49 -5.61 -3.17
CA GLN A 42 15.67 -5.46 -1.72
C GLN A 42 14.34 -5.64 -0.99
N ARG A 43 14.41 -6.04 0.27
CA ARG A 43 13.26 -6.12 1.15
C ARG A 43 12.77 -4.70 1.49
N VAL A 44 11.47 -4.48 1.29
CA VAL A 44 10.80 -3.20 1.58
C VAL A 44 9.53 -3.39 2.41
N PHE A 45 9.02 -4.63 2.49
CA PHE A 45 7.91 -5.04 3.35
C PHE A 45 8.30 -6.26 4.18
N SER A 46 7.46 -6.62 5.15
CA SER A 46 7.60 -7.91 5.84
C SER A 46 7.55 -9.08 4.85
N ASP A 47 8.15 -10.20 5.19
CA ASP A 47 8.29 -11.38 4.32
C ASP A 47 6.96 -12.05 3.94
N LYS A 48 5.88 -11.69 4.58
CA LYS A 48 4.52 -12.21 4.32
C LYS A 48 3.75 -11.39 3.28
N ILE A 49 4.29 -10.26 2.82
CA ILE A 49 3.58 -9.33 1.96
C ILE A 49 3.85 -9.59 0.49
N ASN A 50 2.78 -9.79 -0.25
CA ASN A 50 2.75 -9.81 -1.71
C ASN A 50 1.87 -8.69 -2.24
N VAL A 51 2.33 -8.01 -3.30
CA VAL A 51 1.59 -6.94 -3.98
C VAL A 51 1.50 -7.24 -5.46
N PHE A 52 0.30 -7.19 -5.99
CA PHE A 52 0.03 -7.42 -7.41
C PHE A 52 -0.61 -6.19 -8.06
N ASP A 53 -0.26 -5.97 -9.33
CA ASP A 53 -1.05 -5.14 -10.25
C ASP A 53 -1.50 -6.02 -11.43
N LYS A 54 -2.81 -6.25 -11.51
CA LYS A 54 -3.42 -7.25 -12.41
C LYS A 54 -4.35 -6.59 -13.45
N PRO A 55 -3.83 -6.21 -14.63
CA PRO A 55 -4.62 -5.57 -15.67
C PRO A 55 -5.62 -6.50 -16.38
N ASP A 56 -5.43 -7.80 -16.31
CA ASP A 56 -6.25 -8.85 -16.90
C ASP A 56 -7.30 -9.44 -15.94
N MET A 57 -7.56 -8.77 -14.81
CA MET A 57 -8.58 -9.20 -13.85
C MET A 57 -9.97 -9.16 -14.47
N LEU A 58 -10.66 -10.31 -14.50
CA LEU A 58 -12.03 -10.38 -15.01
C LEU A 58 -12.96 -9.45 -14.21
N LYS A 59 -13.66 -8.53 -14.90
CA LYS A 59 -14.53 -7.50 -14.29
C LYS A 59 -13.80 -6.55 -13.33
N GLY A 60 -12.47 -6.48 -13.36
CA GLY A 60 -11.71 -5.50 -12.59
C GLY A 60 -11.95 -4.09 -13.11
N LEU A 61 -12.14 -3.13 -12.20
CA LEU A 61 -12.48 -1.73 -12.57
C LEU A 61 -11.36 -1.02 -13.34
N GLY A 62 -10.10 -1.41 -13.12
CA GLY A 62 -8.93 -0.88 -13.82
C GLY A 62 -8.38 -1.79 -14.92
N SER A 63 -9.12 -2.84 -15.32
CA SER A 63 -8.63 -3.79 -16.31
C SER A 63 -8.47 -3.14 -17.68
N ARG A 64 -7.33 -3.43 -18.33
CA ARG A 64 -6.96 -2.85 -19.64
C ARG A 64 -5.91 -3.70 -20.33
N ASN A 65 -5.95 -3.75 -21.66
CA ASN A 65 -4.96 -4.49 -22.45
C ASN A 65 -3.69 -3.68 -22.76
N PHE A 66 -3.80 -2.35 -22.74
CA PHE A 66 -2.73 -1.40 -23.06
C PHE A 66 -2.74 -0.27 -22.06
N ASP A 67 -1.58 0.29 -21.82
CA ASP A 67 -1.43 1.52 -21.06
C ASP A 67 -1.67 2.78 -21.93
N SER A 68 -1.48 3.98 -21.36
CA SER A 68 -1.71 5.25 -22.07
C SER A 68 -0.75 5.52 -23.23
N GLU A 69 0.32 4.73 -23.37
CA GLU A 69 1.28 4.79 -24.50
C GLU A 69 1.06 3.67 -25.51
N GLY A 70 0.01 2.84 -25.34
CA GLY A 70 -0.27 1.68 -26.21
C GLY A 70 0.65 0.48 -25.93
N VAL A 71 1.38 0.50 -24.83
CA VAL A 71 2.23 -0.62 -24.42
C VAL A 71 1.34 -1.69 -23.77
N LYS A 72 1.49 -2.94 -24.23
CA LYS A 72 0.76 -4.09 -23.66
C LYS A 72 0.99 -4.18 -22.15
N THR A 73 -0.10 -4.44 -21.43
CA THR A 73 -0.08 -4.66 -19.99
C THR A 73 -0.12 -6.15 -19.69
N ASP A 74 0.72 -6.56 -18.74
CA ASP A 74 0.69 -7.93 -18.19
C ASP A 74 0.64 -7.84 -16.66
N THR A 75 0.18 -8.90 -16.00
CA THR A 75 0.19 -8.98 -14.53
C THR A 75 1.61 -8.83 -14.00
N LEU A 76 1.80 -7.93 -13.02
CA LEU A 76 3.06 -7.73 -12.31
C LEU A 76 2.89 -8.09 -10.83
N LYS A 77 3.76 -8.94 -10.33
CA LYS A 77 3.99 -9.11 -8.90
C LYS A 77 5.01 -8.05 -8.47
N LEU A 78 4.52 -6.90 -8.01
CA LEU A 78 5.34 -5.74 -7.65
C LEU A 78 6.21 -6.02 -6.42
N VAL A 79 5.65 -6.75 -5.46
CA VAL A 79 6.36 -7.22 -4.27
C VAL A 79 6.14 -8.72 -4.13
N ASP A 80 7.22 -9.46 -3.93
CA ASP A 80 7.23 -10.89 -3.71
C ASP A 80 7.89 -11.21 -2.38
N GLN A 81 7.11 -11.73 -1.43
CA GLN A 81 7.57 -12.03 -0.07
C GLN A 81 8.37 -10.87 0.55
N GLY A 82 7.82 -9.66 0.47
CA GLY A 82 8.41 -8.43 0.97
C GLY A 82 9.52 -7.82 0.11
N ILE A 83 9.94 -8.47 -0.97
CA ILE A 83 11.01 -8.00 -1.86
C ILE A 83 10.41 -7.23 -3.03
N LEU A 84 10.81 -5.97 -3.22
CA LEU A 84 10.41 -5.16 -4.37
C LEU A 84 10.99 -5.75 -5.66
N LYS A 85 10.13 -6.10 -6.62
CA LYS A 85 10.52 -6.72 -7.89
C LYS A 85 10.51 -5.74 -9.06
N HIS A 86 9.54 -4.83 -9.11
CA HIS A 86 9.32 -3.95 -10.25
C HIS A 86 8.98 -2.53 -9.82
N TYR A 87 9.51 -1.55 -10.58
CA TYR A 87 8.94 -0.21 -10.63
C TYR A 87 7.80 -0.18 -11.66
N LEU A 88 6.97 0.86 -11.61
CA LEU A 88 5.95 1.16 -12.60
C LEU A 88 6.59 2.02 -13.71
N ILE A 89 6.92 1.42 -14.86
CA ILE A 89 7.79 2.05 -15.88
C ILE A 89 6.96 2.48 -17.10
N ASP A 90 6.94 3.77 -17.38
CA ASP A 90 6.53 4.36 -18.67
C ASP A 90 7.71 4.43 -19.66
N THR A 91 7.44 4.74 -20.91
CA THR A 91 8.49 4.78 -21.97
C THR A 91 9.47 5.92 -21.75
N TYR A 92 9.01 7.12 -21.39
CA TYR A 92 9.86 8.30 -21.24
C TYR A 92 10.86 8.17 -20.09
N ASN A 93 10.34 7.86 -18.89
CA ASN A 93 11.20 7.69 -17.71
C ASN A 93 12.01 6.39 -17.78
N GLY A 94 11.47 5.36 -18.44
CA GLY A 94 12.20 4.12 -18.72
C GLY A 94 13.49 4.37 -19.50
N LYS A 95 13.44 5.21 -20.55
CA LYS A 95 14.66 5.62 -21.29
C LYS A 95 15.68 6.31 -20.38
N LYS A 96 15.24 7.19 -19.47
CA LYS A 96 16.15 7.85 -18.52
C LYS A 96 16.82 6.89 -17.55
N LEU A 97 16.09 5.85 -17.15
CA LEU A 97 16.54 4.83 -16.20
C LEU A 97 17.26 3.65 -16.87
N ASN A 98 17.36 3.66 -18.21
CA ASN A 98 17.82 2.52 -19.02
C ASN A 98 17.01 1.23 -18.74
N LEU A 99 15.69 1.39 -18.57
CA LEU A 99 14.70 0.32 -18.33
C LEU A 99 13.66 0.32 -19.45
N LYS A 100 13.13 -0.87 -19.76
CA LYS A 100 12.02 -1.02 -20.70
C LYS A 100 10.68 -0.72 -19.99
N SER A 101 9.76 -0.04 -20.70
CA SER A 101 8.38 0.13 -20.24
C SER A 101 7.73 -1.23 -19.95
N ASN A 102 6.98 -1.30 -18.88
CA ASN A 102 6.21 -2.48 -18.48
C ASN A 102 4.68 -2.26 -18.52
N GLY A 103 4.25 -1.32 -19.37
CA GLY A 103 2.84 -1.06 -19.58
C GLY A 103 2.17 -0.33 -18.40
N ARG A 104 2.87 0.61 -17.78
CA ARG A 104 2.37 1.35 -16.60
C ARG A 104 2.37 2.87 -16.79
N CYS A 105 2.37 3.34 -18.03
CA CYS A 105 2.05 4.74 -18.31
C CYS A 105 0.59 5.02 -17.93
N GLY A 106 0.37 6.01 -17.09
CA GLY A 106 -0.93 6.30 -16.48
C GLY A 106 -1.20 5.54 -15.17
N GLY A 107 -0.21 4.84 -14.62
CA GLY A 107 -0.27 4.19 -13.30
C GLY A 107 -0.71 2.72 -13.31
N THR A 108 -1.15 2.26 -12.15
CA THR A 108 -1.60 0.87 -11.92
C THR A 108 -2.96 0.58 -12.55
N SER A 109 -3.29 -0.70 -12.68
CA SER A 109 -4.57 -1.21 -13.16
C SER A 109 -5.46 -1.64 -11.99
N ASN A 110 -5.39 -2.90 -11.60
CA ASN A 110 -6.05 -3.42 -10.40
C ASN A 110 -4.95 -3.78 -9.40
N LEU A 111 -4.61 -2.81 -8.55
CA LEU A 111 -3.55 -2.93 -7.55
C LEU A 111 -4.12 -3.50 -6.25
N TYR A 112 -3.44 -4.48 -5.66
CA TYR A 112 -3.89 -5.02 -4.38
C TYR A 112 -2.78 -5.67 -3.57
N PHE A 113 -2.94 -5.64 -2.25
CA PHE A 113 -2.27 -6.57 -1.35
C PHE A 113 -2.95 -7.93 -1.41
N GLU A 114 -2.18 -9.00 -1.50
CA GLU A 114 -2.71 -10.35 -1.30
C GLU A 114 -3.22 -10.53 0.14
N ASN A 115 -4.23 -11.41 0.32
CA ASN A 115 -4.73 -11.72 1.65
C ASN A 115 -3.62 -12.22 2.57
N GLY A 116 -3.68 -11.79 3.83
CA GLY A 116 -2.96 -12.45 4.91
C GLY A 116 -3.62 -13.78 5.32
N ASN A 117 -3.05 -14.41 6.34
CA ASN A 117 -3.53 -15.70 6.85
C ASN A 117 -4.37 -15.59 8.14
N ILE A 118 -4.56 -14.38 8.65
CA ILE A 118 -5.28 -14.11 9.89
C ILE A 118 -6.67 -13.54 9.58
N ASN A 119 -7.70 -13.99 10.26
CA ASN A 119 -9.02 -13.38 10.10
C ASN A 119 -9.09 -12.04 10.87
N PHE A 120 -10.09 -11.25 10.53
CA PHE A 120 -10.28 -9.91 11.11
C PHE A 120 -10.37 -9.93 12.65
N LYS A 121 -11.10 -10.87 13.22
CA LYS A 121 -11.29 -10.97 14.68
C LYS A 121 -9.97 -11.29 15.40
N ASP A 122 -9.19 -12.21 14.85
CA ASP A 122 -7.90 -12.58 15.42
C ASP A 122 -6.89 -11.43 15.25
N LEU A 123 -6.95 -10.68 14.15
CA LEU A 123 -6.12 -9.49 13.93
C LEU A 123 -6.39 -8.42 15.00
N LEU A 124 -7.65 -8.19 15.39
CA LEU A 124 -7.99 -7.26 16.48
C LEU A 124 -7.40 -7.70 17.83
N ASN A 125 -7.17 -9.00 18.02
CA ASN A 125 -6.65 -9.57 19.27
C ASN A 125 -5.12 -9.67 19.34
N LEU A 126 -4.38 -9.29 18.29
CA LEU A 126 -2.92 -9.38 18.29
C LEU A 126 -2.26 -8.45 19.31
N ASN A 127 -2.93 -7.37 19.68
CA ASN A 127 -2.46 -6.40 20.67
C ASN A 127 -3.54 -6.19 21.75
N SER A 128 -3.11 -6.05 22.98
CA SER A 128 -4.03 -5.75 24.11
C SER A 128 -4.75 -4.42 23.93
N LYS A 129 -4.12 -3.47 23.23
CA LYS A 129 -4.65 -2.13 22.92
C LYS A 129 -4.22 -1.70 21.53
N SER A 130 -5.15 -1.23 20.72
CA SER A 130 -4.92 -0.70 19.38
C SER A 130 -5.95 0.36 19.01
N LEU A 131 -5.70 1.10 17.93
CA LEU A 131 -6.64 2.05 17.36
C LEU A 131 -7.11 1.53 15.99
N TYR A 132 -8.42 1.30 15.84
CA TYR A 132 -9.03 0.95 14.56
C TYR A 132 -9.46 2.22 13.84
N ILE A 133 -8.79 2.55 12.74
CA ILE A 133 -8.96 3.80 12.00
C ILE A 133 -9.93 3.59 10.84
N THR A 134 -11.00 4.37 10.83
CA THR A 134 -12.06 4.34 9.81
C THR A 134 -12.02 5.52 8.86
N GLU A 135 -11.30 6.60 9.24
CA GLU A 135 -11.17 7.80 8.44
C GLU A 135 -9.83 8.49 8.70
N THR A 136 -9.27 9.10 7.65
CA THR A 136 -8.06 9.94 7.76
C THR A 136 -8.30 11.28 7.08
N ILE A 137 -7.73 12.34 7.66
CA ILE A 137 -7.85 13.72 7.19
C ILE A 137 -6.46 14.26 6.87
N GLY A 138 -6.33 14.89 5.70
CA GLY A 138 -5.10 15.52 5.25
C GLY A 138 -4.29 14.66 4.26
N HIS A 139 -3.23 15.27 3.73
CA HIS A 139 -2.31 14.67 2.74
C HIS A 139 -0.93 14.52 3.38
N GLY A 140 -0.83 13.64 4.37
CA GLY A 140 0.34 13.50 5.22
C GLY A 140 1.39 12.50 4.74
N SER A 141 1.37 12.09 3.47
CA SER A 141 2.34 11.14 2.91
C SER A 141 3.44 11.86 2.13
N ASN A 142 4.68 11.68 2.53
CA ASN A 142 5.86 12.20 1.82
C ASN A 142 6.65 11.04 1.20
N ILE A 143 6.57 10.86 -0.12
CA ILE A 143 7.29 9.79 -0.82
C ILE A 143 8.79 10.04 -0.95
N VAL A 144 9.30 11.23 -0.64
CA VAL A 144 10.74 11.52 -0.69
C VAL A 144 11.44 10.98 0.54
N THR A 145 10.89 11.27 1.73
CA THR A 145 11.46 10.88 3.03
C THR A 145 10.88 9.59 3.58
N GLY A 146 9.66 9.26 3.19
CA GLY A 146 8.85 8.18 3.75
C GLY A 146 7.99 8.62 4.93
N ASP A 147 7.99 9.89 5.31
CA ASP A 147 7.22 10.37 6.46
C ASP A 147 5.72 10.31 6.21
N TYR A 148 5.00 9.95 7.25
CA TYR A 148 3.55 9.85 7.27
C TYR A 148 3.01 10.56 8.51
N SER A 149 2.06 11.50 8.32
CA SER A 149 1.39 12.19 9.42
C SER A 149 0.01 12.66 8.98
N VAL A 150 -1.04 12.11 9.56
CA VAL A 150 -2.45 12.39 9.21
C VAL A 150 -3.31 12.57 10.46
N GLY A 151 -4.31 13.42 10.37
CA GLY A 151 -5.42 13.40 11.30
C GLY A 151 -6.22 12.11 11.12
N ALA A 152 -6.77 11.56 12.19
CA ALA A 152 -7.50 10.30 12.14
C ALA A 152 -8.69 10.27 13.09
N THR A 153 -9.67 9.44 12.71
CA THR A 153 -10.88 9.12 13.46
C THR A 153 -11.11 7.62 13.42
N GLY A 154 -11.63 7.05 14.48
CA GLY A 154 -11.89 5.62 14.56
C GLY A 154 -12.37 5.17 15.92
N PHE A 155 -11.90 4.02 16.38
CA PHE A 155 -12.29 3.41 17.64
C PHE A 155 -11.07 2.92 18.41
N LEU A 156 -11.13 3.04 19.74
CA LEU A 156 -10.24 2.30 20.61
C LEU A 156 -10.66 0.82 20.60
N VAL A 157 -9.68 -0.07 20.47
CA VAL A 157 -9.85 -1.52 20.58
C VAL A 157 -9.01 -2.00 21.77
N GLU A 158 -9.64 -2.73 22.68
CA GLU A 158 -8.96 -3.38 23.82
C GLU A 158 -9.37 -4.84 23.88
N ASN A 159 -8.38 -5.72 23.89
CA ASN A 159 -8.58 -7.18 23.90
C ASN A 159 -9.54 -7.66 22.80
N GLY A 160 -9.39 -7.11 21.59
CA GLY A 160 -10.19 -7.45 20.42
C GLY A 160 -11.60 -6.87 20.37
N GLU A 161 -11.99 -6.05 21.34
CA GLU A 161 -13.32 -5.44 21.44
C GLU A 161 -13.27 -3.94 21.18
N PHE A 162 -14.20 -3.42 20.37
CA PHE A 162 -14.42 -2.00 20.20
C PHE A 162 -14.99 -1.38 21.48
N LYS A 163 -14.32 -0.35 22.02
CA LYS A 163 -14.71 0.31 23.27
C LYS A 163 -15.48 1.61 23.05
N TYR A 164 -14.81 2.62 22.53
CA TYR A 164 -15.43 3.92 22.27
C TYR A 164 -14.82 4.59 21.05
N PRO A 165 -15.55 5.49 20.40
CA PRO A 165 -15.03 6.26 19.27
C PRO A 165 -13.93 7.21 19.73
N ILE A 166 -12.94 7.40 18.85
CA ILE A 166 -11.86 8.36 19.02
C ILE A 166 -11.89 9.34 17.84
N ASN A 167 -11.58 10.59 18.11
CA ASN A 167 -11.60 11.66 17.14
C ASN A 167 -10.43 12.63 17.39
N GLU A 168 -10.11 13.42 16.37
CA GLU A 168 -9.09 14.49 16.45
C GLU A 168 -7.71 14.00 16.94
N ILE A 169 -7.32 12.77 16.59
CA ILE A 169 -5.99 12.27 16.85
C ILE A 169 -5.08 12.46 15.65
N THR A 170 -3.77 12.48 15.90
CA THR A 170 -2.76 12.44 14.84
C THR A 170 -2.01 11.12 14.88
N ILE A 171 -1.95 10.44 13.73
CA ILE A 171 -1.10 9.26 13.51
C ILE A 171 0.13 9.72 12.76
N ALA A 172 1.31 9.43 13.30
CA ALA A 172 2.58 9.75 12.66
C ALA A 172 3.50 8.51 12.65
N GLY A 173 4.27 8.38 11.58
CA GLY A 173 5.22 7.29 11.39
C GLY A 173 6.11 7.52 10.18
N ASN A 174 6.85 6.48 9.79
CA ASN A 174 7.61 6.47 8.54
C ASN A 174 7.29 5.19 7.77
N PHE A 175 7.03 5.30 6.48
CA PHE A 175 6.65 4.17 5.63
C PHE A 175 7.68 3.05 5.61
N LYS A 176 8.96 3.33 5.83
CA LYS A 176 9.98 2.29 5.90
C LYS A 176 9.70 1.33 7.07
N ASP A 177 9.46 1.91 8.26
CA ASP A 177 9.13 1.13 9.45
C ASP A 177 7.74 0.51 9.36
N MET A 178 6.76 1.29 8.84
CA MET A 178 5.39 0.82 8.68
C MET A 178 5.33 -0.42 7.77
N PHE A 179 5.99 -0.40 6.61
CA PHE A 179 5.97 -1.52 5.65
C PHE A 179 6.60 -2.80 6.20
N GLU A 180 7.64 -2.70 7.02
CA GLU A 180 8.28 -3.84 7.66
C GLU A 180 7.38 -4.50 8.73
N ASN A 181 6.44 -3.73 9.31
CA ASN A 181 5.58 -4.19 10.41
C ASN A 181 4.14 -4.51 9.98
N ILE A 182 3.81 -4.47 8.69
CA ILE A 182 2.46 -4.77 8.20
C ILE A 182 2.08 -6.23 8.48
N THR A 183 0.90 -6.39 9.07
CA THR A 183 0.16 -7.65 9.12
C THR A 183 -1.20 -7.45 8.45
N LEU A 184 -1.55 -8.32 7.49
CA LEU A 184 -2.79 -8.24 6.73
C LEU A 184 -3.79 -9.32 7.19
N ALA A 185 -5.06 -8.92 7.27
CA ALA A 185 -6.16 -9.87 7.43
C ALA A 185 -6.43 -10.66 6.13
N ASN A 186 -7.34 -11.64 6.19
CA ASN A 186 -7.78 -12.44 5.05
C ASN A 186 -9.13 -11.97 4.47
N ASP A 187 -9.43 -10.68 4.60
CA ASP A 187 -10.72 -10.08 4.29
C ASP A 187 -10.69 -9.16 3.05
N LEU A 188 -9.80 -9.42 2.09
CA LEU A 188 -9.69 -8.68 0.83
C LEU A 188 -11.00 -8.70 0.05
N GLU A 189 -11.43 -7.54 -0.41
CA GLU A 189 -12.57 -7.35 -1.30
C GLU A 189 -12.17 -6.44 -2.46
N PHE A 190 -12.58 -6.82 -3.68
CA PHE A 190 -12.32 -6.02 -4.89
C PHE A 190 -13.48 -5.06 -5.16
N LYS A 191 -13.40 -3.84 -4.63
CA LYS A 191 -14.40 -2.77 -4.79
C LYS A 191 -13.89 -1.55 -5.56
N TYR A 192 -12.58 -1.43 -5.71
CA TYR A 192 -11.90 -0.27 -6.28
C TYR A 192 -10.80 -0.73 -7.25
N THR A 193 -10.12 0.21 -7.91
CA THR A 193 -8.90 -0.09 -8.67
C THR A 193 -7.70 -0.39 -7.77
N THR A 194 -7.71 0.12 -6.52
CA THR A 194 -6.74 -0.23 -5.49
C THR A 194 -7.47 -0.83 -4.30
N ASN A 195 -7.07 -2.03 -3.87
CA ASN A 195 -7.74 -2.77 -2.80
C ASN A 195 -6.73 -3.28 -1.77
N SER A 196 -7.16 -3.36 -0.54
CA SER A 196 -6.38 -3.89 0.57
C SER A 196 -7.28 -4.67 1.51
N PRO A 197 -6.79 -5.74 2.14
CA PRO A 197 -7.39 -6.26 3.36
C PRO A 197 -7.27 -5.24 4.50
N THR A 198 -7.95 -5.50 5.63
CA THR A 198 -7.68 -4.81 6.89
C THR A 198 -6.21 -4.98 7.26
N MET A 199 -5.57 -3.90 7.73
CA MET A 199 -4.11 -3.80 7.91
C MET A 199 -3.79 -3.37 9.33
N LEU A 200 -2.94 -4.13 10.01
CA LEU A 200 -2.31 -3.78 11.29
C LEU A 200 -0.86 -3.32 11.05
N ILE A 201 -0.46 -2.24 11.71
CA ILE A 201 0.91 -1.69 11.76
C ILE A 201 1.32 -1.41 13.19
#